data_88d9f77bbb6b850f51c043a368707d61
#
_entry.id   88d9f77bbb6b850f51c043a368707d61
#
_cell.length_a   1.000
_cell.length_b   1.000
_cell.length_c   1.000
_cell.angle_alpha   90.00
_cell.angle_beta   90.00
_cell.angle_gamma   90.00
#
_symmetry.space_group_name_H-M   'P 1'
#
loop_
_entity.id
_entity.type
_entity.pdbx_description
1 polymer ?
#
loop_
_entity_poly.entity_id
_entity_poly.type
_entity_poly.pdbx_seq_one_letter_code
_entity_poly.pdbx_strand_id
1 'polypeptide(L)'
;FPVYHGSAKNNIGTEKLIEVITETFTSGADNNQSELCGSVFKIEYTDQKKRLVYLRLYSGTLRLRDTILLAQKQKLKITEMRIPSNGEIVQADIACCGEIAILSNDTLKLNDILGNTELLPRKAWEENPTPLLRTTVEPQKPDHAIVEARR
;
A
#
# COMPACT_ATOMS: atom_id res chain seq x y z
N PHE A 1 1.16 22.82 9.82
CA PHE A 1 1.99 22.25 8.74
C PHE A 1 3.28 23.08 8.65
N PRO A 2 4.46 22.47 8.81
CA PRO A 2 5.72 23.16 8.60
C PRO A 2 5.91 23.49 7.10
N VAL A 3 6.39 24.69 6.81
CA VAL A 3 6.68 25.14 5.44
C VAL A 3 8.15 25.54 5.38
N TYR A 4 8.86 24.99 4.42
CA TYR A 4 10.29 25.25 4.20
C TYR A 4 10.47 25.90 2.83
N HIS A 5 11.36 26.89 2.76
CA HIS A 5 11.73 27.52 1.51
C HIS A 5 13.18 27.15 1.14
N GLY A 6 13.43 27.06 -0.14
CA GLY A 6 14.78 26.73 -0.63
C GLY A 6 14.89 26.85 -2.14
N SER A 7 16.07 26.59 -2.64
CA SER A 7 16.37 26.54 -4.06
C SER A 7 17.26 25.34 -4.37
N ALA A 8 16.71 24.33 -5.00
CA ALA A 8 17.44 23.14 -5.41
C ALA A 8 18.60 23.49 -6.38
N LYS A 9 18.38 24.45 -7.28
CA LYS A 9 19.39 24.91 -8.24
C LYS A 9 20.62 25.50 -7.54
N ASN A 10 20.41 26.21 -6.42
CA ASN A 10 21.48 26.93 -5.69
C ASN A 10 21.89 26.19 -4.42
N ASN A 11 21.38 24.99 -4.19
CA ASN A 11 21.59 24.17 -2.99
C ASN A 11 21.28 24.92 -1.67
N ILE A 12 20.26 25.79 -1.68
CA ILE A 12 19.83 26.53 -0.49
C ILE A 12 18.70 25.77 0.18
N GLY A 13 18.83 25.49 1.50
CA GLY A 13 17.80 24.83 2.30
C GLY A 13 17.73 23.32 2.17
N THR A 14 18.56 22.68 1.35
CA THR A 14 18.58 21.22 1.15
C THR A 14 19.00 20.46 2.41
N GLU A 15 20.00 20.95 3.14
CA GLU A 15 20.43 20.35 4.42
C GLU A 15 19.31 20.37 5.45
N LYS A 16 18.63 21.52 5.58
CA LYS A 16 17.50 21.65 6.52
C LYS A 16 16.34 20.74 6.13
N LEU A 17 16.07 20.54 4.84
CA LEU A 17 15.06 19.62 4.38
C LEU A 17 15.41 18.16 4.74
N ILE A 18 16.65 17.75 4.56
CA ILE A 18 17.14 16.40 4.93
C ILE A 18 17.01 16.19 6.44
N GLU A 19 17.43 17.15 7.25
CA GLU A 19 17.33 17.11 8.71
C GLU A 19 15.86 16.90 9.15
N VAL A 20 14.96 17.70 8.61
CA VAL A 20 13.53 17.60 8.92
C VAL A 20 12.92 16.27 8.47
N ILE A 21 13.33 15.76 7.31
CA ILE A 21 12.88 14.43 6.85
C ILE A 21 13.32 13.36 7.86
N THR A 22 14.58 13.38 8.31
CA THR A 22 15.10 12.39 9.26
C THR A 22 14.48 12.51 10.64
N GLU A 23 14.14 13.71 11.09
CA GLU A 23 13.48 13.94 12.38
C GLU A 23 11.98 13.58 12.36
N THR A 24 11.29 13.83 11.23
CA THR A 24 9.85 13.69 11.13
C THR A 24 9.42 12.27 10.75
N PHE A 25 10.17 11.62 9.86
CA PHE A 25 9.86 10.27 9.41
C PHE A 25 10.57 9.23 10.28
N THR A 26 9.96 8.88 11.41
CA THR A 26 10.42 7.78 12.26
C THR A 26 10.09 6.44 11.61
N SER A 27 10.98 5.46 11.78
CA SER A 27 10.69 4.10 11.37
C SER A 27 9.56 3.53 12.23
N GLY A 28 8.59 2.84 11.62
CA GLY A 28 7.48 2.20 12.33
C GLY A 28 7.87 1.02 13.22
N ALA A 29 9.14 0.89 13.58
CA ALA A 29 9.69 -0.25 14.32
C ALA A 29 9.01 -0.47 15.69
N ASP A 30 8.56 0.58 16.34
CA ASP A 30 7.93 0.50 17.66
C ASP A 30 6.56 -0.23 17.64
N ASN A 31 5.92 -0.29 16.49
CA ASN A 31 4.60 -0.93 16.32
C ASN A 31 4.67 -2.37 15.80
N ASN A 32 5.86 -2.96 15.67
CA ASN A 32 6.00 -4.34 15.16
C ASN A 32 5.47 -5.41 16.12
N GLN A 33 5.41 -5.13 17.41
CA GLN A 33 4.87 -6.04 18.45
C GLN A 33 3.36 -5.89 18.67
N SER A 34 2.74 -4.92 18.02
CA SER A 34 1.30 -4.69 18.09
C SER A 34 0.53 -5.69 17.22
N GLU A 35 -0.79 -5.72 17.39
CA GLU A 35 -1.65 -6.48 16.49
C GLU A 35 -1.48 -6.02 15.03
N LEU A 36 -1.60 -6.97 14.12
CA LEU A 36 -1.50 -6.69 12.69
C LEU A 36 -2.61 -5.76 12.24
N CYS A 37 -2.23 -4.71 11.54
CA CYS A 37 -3.14 -3.87 10.76
C CYS A 37 -2.49 -3.49 9.43
N GLY A 38 -3.18 -3.76 8.35
CA GLY A 38 -2.75 -3.37 7.01
C GLY A 38 -3.93 -3.17 6.07
N SER A 39 -3.75 -2.37 5.03
CA SER A 39 -4.78 -2.20 4.00
C SER A 39 -4.25 -2.37 2.59
N VAL A 40 -5.08 -2.93 1.74
CA VAL A 40 -4.82 -3.08 0.31
C VAL A 40 -5.01 -1.73 -0.38
N PHE A 41 -3.96 -1.20 -0.98
CA PHE A 41 -4.02 0.11 -1.66
C PHE A 41 -3.81 0.04 -3.16
N LYS A 42 -3.29 -1.08 -3.69
CA LYS A 42 -3.08 -1.27 -5.14
C LYS A 42 -3.23 -2.75 -5.50
N ILE A 43 -3.77 -3.00 -6.68
CA ILE A 43 -3.82 -4.31 -7.32
C ILE A 43 -3.26 -4.17 -8.73
N GLU A 44 -2.39 -5.07 -9.11
CA GLU A 44 -1.70 -5.08 -10.39
C GLU A 44 -1.72 -6.49 -10.99
N TYR A 45 -1.65 -6.57 -12.30
CA TYR A 45 -1.56 -7.83 -13.02
C TYR A 45 -0.24 -7.85 -13.81
N THR A 46 0.51 -8.91 -13.64
CA THR A 46 1.72 -9.14 -14.45
C THR A 46 1.35 -9.52 -15.88
N ASP A 47 2.33 -9.48 -16.79
CA ASP A 47 2.17 -9.95 -18.18
C ASP A 47 1.69 -11.42 -18.27
N GLN A 48 2.02 -12.23 -17.25
CA GLN A 48 1.57 -13.60 -17.09
C GLN A 48 0.18 -13.72 -16.46
N LYS A 49 -0.57 -12.62 -16.33
CA LYS A 49 -1.89 -12.52 -15.69
C LYS A 49 -1.91 -12.91 -14.21
N LYS A 50 -0.74 -12.98 -13.55
CA LYS A 50 -0.65 -13.19 -12.10
C LYS A 50 -1.08 -11.91 -11.39
N ARG A 51 -2.00 -12.05 -10.44
CA ARG A 51 -2.52 -10.93 -9.67
C ARG A 51 -1.63 -10.63 -8.47
N LEU A 52 -1.14 -9.41 -8.38
CA LEU A 52 -0.32 -8.88 -7.29
C LEU A 52 -1.13 -7.87 -6.48
N VAL A 53 -1.16 -8.07 -5.18
CA VAL A 53 -1.89 -7.24 -4.22
C VAL A 53 -0.88 -6.53 -3.33
N TYR A 54 -0.90 -5.21 -3.36
CA TYR A 54 -0.03 -4.36 -2.57
C TYR A 54 -0.73 -3.95 -1.27
N LEU A 55 -0.13 -4.33 -0.16
CA LEU A 55 -0.61 -4.13 1.19
C LEU A 55 0.33 -3.19 1.95
N ARG A 56 -0.19 -2.10 2.50
CA ARG A 56 0.55 -1.25 3.44
C ARG A 56 0.31 -1.73 4.85
N LEU A 57 1.40 -1.98 5.60
CA LEU A 57 1.34 -2.33 7.01
C LEU A 57 1.42 -1.08 7.88
N TYR A 58 0.45 -0.91 8.78
CA TYR A 58 0.37 0.22 9.72
C TYR A 58 0.76 -0.18 11.14
N SER A 59 0.60 -1.46 11.50
CA SER A 59 1.04 -2.02 12.77
C SER A 59 1.24 -3.53 12.64
N GLY A 60 2.00 -4.08 13.59
CA GLY A 60 2.29 -5.50 13.65
C GLY A 60 3.24 -5.98 12.55
N THR A 61 3.32 -7.28 12.42
CA THR A 61 4.21 -7.97 11.50
C THR A 61 3.43 -9.02 10.74
N LEU A 62 3.65 -9.09 9.43
CA LEU A 62 3.09 -10.10 8.54
C LEU A 62 4.16 -11.14 8.23
N ARG A 63 3.85 -12.43 8.40
CA ARG A 63 4.79 -13.53 8.13
C ARG A 63 4.28 -14.43 7.02
N LEU A 64 5.20 -14.97 6.26
CA LEU A 64 4.89 -16.02 5.30
C LEU A 64 4.29 -17.24 6.04
N ARG A 65 3.25 -17.83 5.47
CA ARG A 65 2.45 -18.94 6.01
C ARG A 65 1.49 -18.58 7.14
N ASP A 66 1.46 -17.33 7.60
CA ASP A 66 0.45 -16.90 8.55
C ASP A 66 -0.96 -17.04 7.97
N THR A 67 -1.90 -17.27 8.87
CA THR A 67 -3.33 -17.24 8.56
C THR A 67 -3.96 -16.04 9.26
N ILE A 68 -4.41 -15.08 8.47
CA ILE A 68 -4.92 -13.80 8.95
C ILE A 68 -6.43 -13.76 8.77
N LEU A 69 -7.11 -13.10 9.70
CA LEU A 69 -8.53 -12.76 9.58
C LEU A 69 -8.68 -11.44 8.83
N LEU A 70 -9.47 -11.46 7.77
CA LEU A 70 -9.98 -10.26 7.11
C LEU A 70 -11.14 -9.68 7.91
N ALA A 71 -11.42 -8.39 7.75
CA ALA A 71 -12.56 -7.71 8.38
C ALA A 71 -13.90 -8.45 8.16
N GLN A 72 -14.03 -9.17 7.06
CA GLN A 72 -15.22 -9.99 6.71
C GLN A 72 -15.19 -11.40 7.33
N LYS A 73 -14.34 -11.67 8.32
CA LYS A 73 -14.15 -12.97 8.98
C LYS A 73 -13.67 -14.12 8.05
N GLN A 74 -13.21 -13.81 6.86
CA GLN A 74 -12.55 -14.78 6.00
C GLN A 74 -11.10 -15.01 6.45
N LYS A 75 -10.66 -16.26 6.41
CA LYS A 75 -9.26 -16.61 6.69
C LYS A 75 -8.44 -16.52 5.41
N LEU A 76 -7.38 -15.77 5.45
CA LEU A 76 -6.40 -15.64 4.39
C LEU A 76 -5.08 -16.29 4.80
N LYS A 77 -4.60 -17.25 4.03
CA LYS A 77 -3.26 -17.83 4.22
C LYS A 77 -2.26 -17.14 3.29
N ILE A 78 -1.15 -16.67 3.83
CA ILE A 78 -0.08 -16.02 3.07
C ILE A 78 0.84 -17.10 2.49
N THR A 79 0.77 -17.31 1.18
CA THR A 79 1.54 -18.35 0.48
C THR A 79 2.78 -17.82 -0.22
N GLU A 80 2.75 -16.56 -0.64
CA GLU A 80 3.86 -15.88 -1.29
C GLU A 80 3.85 -14.42 -0.88
N MET A 81 5.00 -13.91 -0.50
CA MET A 81 5.17 -12.52 -0.09
C MET A 81 6.48 -11.96 -0.64
N ARG A 82 6.42 -10.72 -1.10
CA ARG A 82 7.56 -9.94 -1.55
C ARG A 82 7.50 -8.56 -0.93
N ILE A 83 8.65 -7.90 -0.83
CA ILE A 83 8.76 -6.52 -0.39
C ILE A 83 9.61 -5.71 -1.38
N PRO A 84 9.36 -4.41 -1.53
CA PRO A 84 10.27 -3.51 -2.23
C PRO A 84 11.53 -3.33 -1.38
N SER A 85 12.70 -3.51 -1.99
CA SER A 85 13.99 -3.30 -1.34
C SER A 85 14.97 -2.72 -2.37
N ASN A 86 15.57 -1.57 -2.08
CA ASN A 86 16.58 -0.90 -2.93
C ASN A 86 16.19 -0.75 -4.41
N GLY A 87 14.90 -0.47 -4.67
CA GLY A 87 14.38 -0.31 -6.04
C GLY A 87 13.99 -1.62 -6.74
N GLU A 88 14.20 -2.77 -6.10
CA GLU A 88 13.80 -4.08 -6.61
C GLU A 88 12.69 -4.69 -5.75
N ILE A 89 12.00 -5.69 -6.27
CA ILE A 89 11.01 -6.48 -5.54
C ILE A 89 11.65 -7.81 -5.19
N VAL A 90 11.90 -8.05 -3.89
CA VAL A 90 12.54 -9.25 -3.39
C VAL A 90 11.57 -10.12 -2.62
N GLN A 91 11.80 -11.44 -2.61
CA GLN A 91 11.04 -12.37 -1.79
C GLN A 91 11.35 -12.13 -0.31
N ALA A 92 10.33 -12.19 0.55
CA ALA A 92 10.47 -11.96 1.97
C ALA A 92 9.60 -12.94 2.78
N ASP A 93 10.14 -13.37 3.91
CA ASP A 93 9.42 -14.20 4.88
C ASP A 93 8.68 -13.36 5.91
N ILE A 94 9.07 -12.10 6.09
CA ILE A 94 8.54 -11.17 7.08
C ILE A 94 8.42 -9.79 6.43
N ALA A 95 7.30 -9.12 6.69
CA ALA A 95 7.10 -7.69 6.44
C ALA A 95 6.67 -6.99 7.72
N CYS A 96 7.30 -5.87 8.03
CA CYS A 96 7.15 -5.13 9.26
C CYS A 96 6.22 -3.91 9.12
N CYS A 97 5.81 -3.34 10.24
CA CYS A 97 5.10 -2.07 10.27
C CYS A 97 5.86 -1.00 9.46
N GLY A 98 5.13 -0.25 8.65
CA GLY A 98 5.70 0.77 7.76
C GLY A 98 6.12 0.24 6.39
N GLU A 99 6.22 -1.06 6.18
CA GLU A 99 6.59 -1.65 4.89
C GLU A 99 5.38 -1.91 3.98
N ILE A 100 5.67 -2.19 2.73
CA ILE A 100 4.70 -2.64 1.74
C ILE A 100 4.94 -4.12 1.50
N ALA A 101 3.92 -4.95 1.79
CA ALA A 101 3.93 -6.35 1.39
C ALA A 101 3.21 -6.53 0.04
N ILE A 102 3.80 -7.29 -0.86
CA ILE A 102 3.23 -7.65 -2.15
C ILE A 102 2.88 -9.13 -2.11
N LEU A 103 1.58 -9.41 -2.15
CA LEU A 103 1.03 -10.75 -2.04
C LEU A 103 0.53 -11.23 -3.40
N SER A 104 0.70 -12.52 -3.69
CA SER A 104 0.00 -13.17 -4.79
C SER A 104 -1.33 -13.73 -4.27
N ASN A 105 -2.43 -13.06 -4.59
CA ASN A 105 -3.75 -13.44 -4.07
C ASN A 105 -4.88 -13.00 -5.00
N ASP A 106 -5.87 -13.88 -5.22
CA ASP A 106 -6.98 -13.63 -6.15
C ASP A 106 -8.26 -13.14 -5.45
N THR A 107 -8.34 -13.23 -4.12
CA THR A 107 -9.57 -12.92 -3.37
C THR A 107 -9.59 -11.53 -2.76
N LEU A 108 -8.42 -10.98 -2.38
CA LEU A 108 -8.30 -9.65 -1.79
C LEU A 108 -8.79 -8.56 -2.75
N LYS A 109 -9.50 -7.58 -2.25
CA LYS A 109 -9.99 -6.43 -3.01
C LYS A 109 -9.28 -5.15 -2.57
N LEU A 110 -9.38 -4.13 -3.41
CA LEU A 110 -8.92 -2.79 -3.06
C LEU A 110 -9.66 -2.30 -1.80
N ASN A 111 -8.94 -1.69 -0.87
CA ASN A 111 -9.39 -1.25 0.44
C ASN A 111 -9.74 -2.37 1.44
N ASP A 112 -9.50 -3.64 1.13
CA ASP A 112 -9.58 -4.68 2.15
C ASP A 112 -8.58 -4.42 3.27
N ILE A 113 -9.04 -4.66 4.50
CA ILE A 113 -8.24 -4.48 5.71
C ILE A 113 -7.91 -5.85 6.29
N LEU A 114 -6.63 -6.06 6.58
CA LEU A 114 -6.08 -7.25 7.21
C LEU A 114 -5.80 -6.95 8.69
N GLY A 115 -6.30 -7.82 9.57
CA GLY A 115 -6.10 -7.69 11.01
C GLY A 115 -7.06 -6.71 11.68
N ASN A 116 -6.56 -5.97 12.69
CA ASN A 116 -7.38 -5.09 13.52
C ASN A 116 -7.69 -3.76 12.80
N THR A 117 -8.97 -3.53 12.48
CA THR A 117 -9.45 -2.32 11.79
C THR A 117 -9.37 -1.05 12.62
N GLU A 118 -9.36 -1.16 13.95
CA GLU A 118 -9.31 0.00 14.85
C GLU A 118 -7.94 0.70 14.82
N LEU A 119 -6.91 -0.04 14.44
CA LEU A 119 -5.54 0.48 14.31
C LEU A 119 -5.27 1.15 12.96
N LEU A 120 -6.25 1.18 12.06
CA LEU A 120 -6.10 1.85 10.78
C LEU A 120 -6.04 3.36 10.98
N PRO A 121 -5.00 4.05 10.49
CA PRO A 121 -4.94 5.50 10.55
C PRO A 121 -6.13 6.11 9.82
N ARG A 122 -6.81 7.08 10.45
CA ARG A 122 -7.87 7.84 9.78
C ARG A 122 -7.26 8.58 8.59
N LYS A 123 -7.74 8.28 7.39
CA LYS A 123 -7.30 8.94 6.18
C LYS A 123 -8.05 10.27 6.05
N ALA A 124 -7.31 11.37 6.09
CA ALA A 124 -7.89 12.70 5.89
C ALA A 124 -8.52 12.91 4.48
N TRP A 125 -8.24 11.98 3.55
CA TRP A 125 -8.73 12.00 2.16
C TRP A 125 -9.78 10.91 1.86
N GLU A 126 -10.37 10.27 2.88
CA GLU A 126 -11.45 9.29 2.67
C GLU A 126 -12.74 9.93 2.15
N GLU A 127 -12.91 11.21 2.38
CA GLU A 127 -13.92 12.01 1.68
C GLU A 127 -13.42 12.35 0.27
N ASN A 128 -13.49 11.37 -0.63
CA ASN A 128 -13.30 11.71 -2.04
C ASN A 128 -14.32 12.76 -2.44
N PRO A 129 -13.88 13.95 -2.86
CA PRO A 129 -14.83 14.96 -3.32
C PRO A 129 -15.66 14.36 -4.45
N THR A 130 -16.97 14.57 -4.42
CA THR A 130 -17.86 14.09 -5.47
C THR A 130 -17.34 14.64 -6.80
N PRO A 131 -17.00 13.79 -7.77
CA PRO A 131 -16.46 14.27 -9.03
C PRO A 131 -17.48 15.20 -9.71
N LEU A 132 -17.05 16.42 -10.04
CA LEU A 132 -17.88 17.42 -10.69
C LEU A 132 -18.24 17.03 -12.14
N LEU A 133 -17.38 16.23 -12.76
CA LEU A 133 -17.56 15.72 -14.11
C LEU A 133 -17.42 14.20 -14.11
N ARG A 134 -18.33 13.54 -14.82
CA ARG A 134 -18.29 12.10 -15.09
C ARG A 134 -18.35 11.91 -16.60
N THR A 135 -17.50 11.01 -17.12
CA THR A 135 -17.56 10.58 -18.50
C THR A 135 -17.57 9.07 -18.55
N THR A 136 -18.25 8.51 -19.52
CA THR A 136 -18.23 7.10 -19.81
C THR A 136 -17.22 6.86 -20.93
N VAL A 137 -16.29 5.95 -20.71
CA VAL A 137 -15.36 5.51 -21.76
C VAL A 137 -15.88 4.19 -22.31
N GLU A 138 -16.27 4.20 -23.58
CA GLU A 138 -16.69 2.99 -24.29
C GLU A 138 -15.56 2.51 -25.21
N PRO A 139 -15.15 1.24 -25.10
CA PRO A 139 -14.13 0.70 -25.98
C PRO A 139 -14.70 0.57 -27.41
N GLN A 140 -13.90 0.89 -28.42
CA GLN A 140 -14.31 0.74 -29.82
C GLN A 140 -14.61 -0.71 -30.22
N LYS A 141 -14.04 -1.67 -29.48
CA LYS A 141 -14.29 -3.11 -29.67
C LYS A 141 -14.68 -3.73 -28.34
N PRO A 142 -15.76 -4.54 -28.28
CA PRO A 142 -16.24 -5.17 -27.04
C PRO A 142 -15.17 -5.98 -26.31
N ASP A 143 -14.28 -6.64 -27.05
CA ASP A 143 -13.21 -7.48 -26.49
C ASP A 143 -12.13 -6.69 -25.75
N HIS A 144 -12.07 -5.37 -25.93
CA HIS A 144 -11.13 -4.48 -25.25
C HIS A 144 -11.67 -3.90 -23.95
N ALA A 145 -12.95 -4.07 -23.63
CA ALA A 145 -13.59 -3.52 -22.43
C ALA A 145 -12.88 -3.92 -21.14
N ILE A 146 -12.37 -5.15 -21.05
CA ILE A 146 -11.67 -5.66 -19.87
C ILE A 146 -10.27 -5.05 -19.72
N VAL A 147 -9.60 -4.70 -20.81
CA VAL A 147 -8.25 -4.14 -20.80
C VAL A 147 -8.28 -2.67 -20.41
N GLU A 148 -9.25 -1.91 -20.91
CA GLU A 148 -9.38 -0.47 -20.63
C GLU A 148 -9.93 -0.18 -19.22
N ALA A 149 -10.81 -1.01 -18.69
CA ALA A 149 -11.32 -0.89 -17.32
C ALA A 149 -10.27 -1.21 -16.22
N ARG A 150 -9.08 -1.71 -16.62
CA ARG A 150 -8.00 -2.10 -15.69
C ARG A 150 -6.83 -1.11 -15.63
N ARG A 151 -6.88 -0.02 -16.38
CA ARG A 151 -5.93 1.10 -16.31
C ARG A 151 -6.45 2.19 -15.41
#